data_f2285a4a5314b149d13b89edde29f6e2
#
_entry.id   f2285a4a5314b149d13b89edde29f6e2
#
_cell.length_a   1.000
_cell.length_b   1.000
_cell.length_c   1.000
_cell.angle_alpha   90.00
_cell.angle_beta   90.00
_cell.angle_gamma   90.00
#
_symmetry.space_group_name_H-M   'P 1'
#
loop_
_entity.id
_entity.type
_entity.pdbx_description
1 polymer ?
#
loop_
_entity_poly.entity_id
_entity_poly.type
_entity_poly.pdbx_seq_one_letter_code
_entity_poly.pdbx_strand_id
1 'polypeptide(L)'
;MKITKTTKLRDACFAMSGEFWQRLIEQVTERDIEAQNYRPLRTYTIGEFIKLSTSLTNGDNKSIIEFFTPNRKWWQSKYNLTIWEVAIRLKWLMREMEWVGKYFDSLEVKQDNDERKASENIKWNSPYISMLLYAQKRFYRTSLEDAENVPLSDYLVAKKEEVDGIKYQRNLMTIHKKEHEQRRLKK
;
A
#
# COMPACT_ATOMS: atom_id res chain seq x y z
N MET A 1 32.10 -19.17 2.35
CA MET A 1 30.87 -20.00 2.45
C MET A 1 30.09 -19.88 1.15
N LYS A 2 29.72 -20.99 0.51
CA LYS A 2 28.91 -20.95 -0.74
C LYS A 2 27.44 -20.78 -0.34
N ILE A 3 26.85 -19.64 -0.67
CA ILE A 3 25.46 -19.35 -0.37
C ILE A 3 24.56 -20.02 -1.43
N THR A 4 23.62 -20.83 -1.00
CA THR A 4 22.64 -21.54 -1.86
C THR A 4 21.21 -21.17 -1.45
N LYS A 5 20.23 -21.47 -2.31
CA LYS A 5 18.78 -21.23 -2.01
C LYS A 5 18.34 -21.87 -0.67
N THR A 6 18.96 -22.95 -0.25
CA THR A 6 18.66 -23.66 1.00
C THR A 6 19.43 -23.14 2.21
N THR A 7 20.34 -22.20 2.03
CA THR A 7 21.10 -21.60 3.14
C THR A 7 20.13 -20.93 4.11
N LYS A 8 20.26 -21.23 5.40
CA LYS A 8 19.44 -20.61 6.43
C LYS A 8 19.81 -19.14 6.60
N LEU A 9 18.82 -18.30 6.86
CA LEU A 9 19.00 -16.87 7.05
C LEU A 9 20.06 -16.56 8.13
N ARG A 10 20.08 -17.34 9.22
CA ARG A 10 21.07 -17.20 10.31
C ARG A 10 22.51 -17.31 9.83
N ASP A 11 22.76 -18.18 8.85
CA ASP A 11 24.11 -18.50 8.37
C ASP A 11 24.57 -17.47 7.33
N ALA A 12 23.64 -16.70 6.79
CA ALA A 12 23.85 -15.76 5.71
C ALA A 12 23.85 -14.28 6.15
N CYS A 13 23.36 -13.96 7.35
CA CYS A 13 23.09 -12.59 7.82
C CYS A 13 24.29 -11.63 7.78
N PHE A 14 25.52 -12.11 7.79
CA PHE A 14 26.72 -11.26 7.83
C PHE A 14 27.35 -10.98 6.46
N ALA A 15 26.84 -11.57 5.39
CA ALA A 15 27.49 -11.54 4.08
C ALA A 15 26.61 -10.94 2.97
N MET A 16 25.41 -10.41 3.28
CA MET A 16 24.44 -10.06 2.24
C MET A 16 24.34 -8.55 2.03
N SER A 17 24.87 -8.10 0.88
CA SER A 17 24.65 -6.75 0.37
C SER A 17 23.23 -6.58 -0.20
N GLY A 18 22.78 -5.33 -0.37
CA GLY A 18 21.53 -5.03 -1.06
C GLY A 18 21.49 -5.63 -2.47
N GLU A 19 22.60 -5.63 -3.20
CA GLU A 19 22.72 -6.24 -4.52
C GLU A 19 22.50 -7.75 -4.52
N PHE A 20 22.95 -8.45 -3.48
CA PHE A 20 22.69 -9.87 -3.33
C PHE A 20 21.19 -10.15 -3.24
N TRP A 21 20.48 -9.41 -2.39
CA TRP A 21 19.02 -9.54 -2.26
C TRP A 21 18.30 -9.21 -3.55
N GLN A 22 18.70 -8.15 -4.22
CA GLN A 22 18.10 -7.78 -5.50
C GLN A 22 18.23 -8.89 -6.54
N ARG A 23 19.43 -9.43 -6.74
CA ARG A 23 19.69 -10.56 -7.66
C ARG A 23 18.90 -11.81 -7.29
N LEU A 24 18.72 -12.06 -5.98
CA LEU A 24 17.97 -13.23 -5.53
C LEU A 24 16.47 -13.04 -5.76
N ILE A 25 15.95 -11.86 -5.49
CA ILE A 25 14.55 -11.50 -5.73
C ILE A 25 14.21 -11.55 -7.23
N GLU A 26 15.11 -11.13 -8.09
CA GLU A 26 14.95 -11.21 -9.55
C GLU A 26 14.79 -12.65 -10.06
N GLN A 27 15.42 -13.64 -9.41
CA GLN A 27 15.29 -15.06 -9.75
C GLN A 27 13.98 -15.71 -9.29
N VAL A 28 13.23 -15.06 -8.41
CA VAL A 28 11.94 -15.57 -7.93
C VAL A 28 10.91 -15.48 -9.06
N THR A 29 10.26 -16.58 -9.37
CA THR A 29 9.21 -16.65 -10.40
C THR A 29 7.81 -16.47 -9.79
N GLU A 30 6.81 -16.17 -10.63
CA GLU A 30 5.42 -16.13 -10.19
C GLU A 30 4.94 -17.47 -9.60
N ARG A 31 5.40 -18.60 -10.14
CA ARG A 31 5.10 -19.94 -9.61
C ARG A 31 5.61 -20.13 -8.17
N ASP A 32 6.79 -19.56 -7.87
CA ASP A 32 7.34 -19.65 -6.51
C ASP A 32 6.46 -18.87 -5.51
N ILE A 33 5.88 -17.76 -5.94
CA ILE A 33 4.98 -16.93 -5.13
C ILE A 33 3.63 -17.65 -4.95
N GLU A 34 3.03 -18.12 -6.02
CA GLU A 34 1.72 -18.80 -6.00
C GLU A 34 1.74 -20.05 -5.14
N ALA A 35 2.85 -20.82 -5.16
CA ALA A 35 3.03 -22.00 -4.34
C ALA A 35 2.96 -21.74 -2.81
N GLN A 36 3.16 -20.49 -2.38
CA GLN A 36 3.15 -20.11 -0.96
C GLN A 36 1.77 -19.75 -0.43
N ASN A 37 0.79 -19.53 -1.32
CA ASN A 37 -0.59 -19.19 -0.96
C ASN A 37 -0.68 -18.01 0.05
N TYR A 38 0.09 -16.94 -0.15
CA TYR A 38 0.05 -15.78 0.72
C TYR A 38 -1.30 -15.08 0.64
N ARG A 39 -1.77 -14.64 1.80
CA ARG A 39 -2.97 -13.81 1.89
C ARG A 39 -2.76 -12.48 1.17
N PRO A 40 -3.61 -12.08 0.19
CA PRO A 40 -3.44 -10.80 -0.54
C PRO A 40 -3.42 -9.59 0.41
N LEU A 41 -2.56 -8.60 0.13
CA LEU A 41 -2.39 -7.43 1.00
C LEU A 41 -3.69 -6.67 1.25
N ARG A 42 -4.57 -6.60 0.24
CA ARG A 42 -5.90 -5.97 0.35
C ARG A 42 -6.81 -6.55 1.43
N THR A 43 -6.53 -7.76 1.92
CA THR A 43 -7.30 -8.42 2.97
C THR A 43 -6.79 -8.12 4.38
N TYR A 44 -5.67 -7.40 4.49
CA TYR A 44 -5.15 -6.90 5.76
C TYR A 44 -5.89 -5.64 6.20
N THR A 45 -5.73 -5.26 7.46
CA THR A 45 -6.29 -4.01 7.96
C THR A 45 -5.43 -2.81 7.56
N ILE A 46 -6.00 -1.60 7.66
CA ILE A 46 -5.26 -0.35 7.42
C ILE A 46 -4.05 -0.26 8.36
N GLY A 47 -4.20 -0.60 9.63
CA GLY A 47 -3.10 -0.57 10.61
C GLY A 47 -1.97 -1.52 10.25
N GLU A 48 -2.29 -2.76 9.83
CA GLU A 48 -1.30 -3.72 9.34
C GLU A 48 -0.58 -3.21 8.09
N PHE A 49 -1.31 -2.60 7.16
CA PHE A 49 -0.73 -2.00 5.95
C PHE A 49 0.20 -0.83 6.26
N ILE A 50 -0.21 0.09 7.14
CA ILE A 50 0.62 1.23 7.57
C ILE A 50 1.90 0.73 8.24
N LYS A 51 1.78 -0.21 9.17
CA LYS A 51 2.92 -0.79 9.88
C LYS A 51 3.91 -1.44 8.91
N LEU A 52 3.41 -2.23 7.97
CA LEU A 52 4.23 -2.89 6.96
C LEU A 52 4.93 -1.88 6.03
N SER A 53 4.19 -0.90 5.53
CA SER A 53 4.71 0.15 4.66
C SER A 53 5.79 0.99 5.35
N THR A 54 5.57 1.35 6.61
CA THR A 54 6.55 2.06 7.43
C THR A 54 7.81 1.22 7.67
N SER A 55 7.65 -0.07 7.97
CA SER A 55 8.79 -0.99 8.17
C SER A 55 9.63 -1.15 6.90
N LEU A 56 8.98 -1.21 5.72
CA LEU A 56 9.68 -1.24 4.44
C LEU A 56 10.47 0.03 4.18
N THR A 57 9.85 1.19 4.41
CA THR A 57 10.49 2.50 4.21
C THR A 57 11.70 2.68 5.13
N ASN A 58 11.60 2.21 6.38
CA ASN A 58 12.67 2.30 7.37
C ASN A 58 13.72 1.19 7.27
N GLY A 59 13.55 0.21 6.38
CA GLY A 59 14.42 -0.95 6.26
C GLY A 59 14.37 -1.87 7.49
N ASP A 60 13.26 -1.87 8.24
CA ASP A 60 13.08 -2.72 9.42
C ASP A 60 12.74 -4.16 9.03
N ASN A 61 13.78 -4.89 8.66
CA ASN A 61 13.68 -6.29 8.26
C ASN A 61 13.09 -7.19 9.35
N LYS A 62 13.24 -6.82 10.62
CA LYS A 62 12.68 -7.57 11.74
C LYS A 62 11.16 -7.54 11.70
N SER A 63 10.56 -6.35 11.65
CA SER A 63 9.11 -6.18 11.57
C SER A 63 8.51 -6.80 10.30
N ILE A 64 9.23 -6.75 9.18
CA ILE A 64 8.81 -7.41 7.94
C ILE A 64 8.75 -8.94 8.12
N ILE A 65 9.77 -9.54 8.75
CA ILE A 65 9.78 -11.00 9.00
C ILE A 65 8.67 -11.37 9.99
N GLU A 66 8.46 -10.60 11.04
CA GLU A 66 7.39 -10.82 12.02
C GLU A 66 6.01 -10.75 11.38
N PHE A 67 5.80 -9.83 10.45
CA PHE A 67 4.56 -9.72 9.70
C PHE A 67 4.19 -11.03 8.96
N PHE A 68 5.17 -11.70 8.35
CA PHE A 68 4.97 -12.98 7.67
C PHE A 68 4.90 -14.18 8.59
N THR A 69 5.20 -14.01 9.87
CA THR A 69 5.25 -15.10 10.85
C THR A 69 4.60 -14.70 12.18
N PRO A 70 3.32 -14.27 12.18
CA PRO A 70 2.67 -13.63 13.33
C PRO A 70 2.64 -14.53 14.58
N ASN A 71 2.68 -15.86 14.41
CA ASN A 71 2.65 -16.84 15.51
C ASN A 71 4.05 -17.29 15.96
N ARG A 72 5.11 -16.72 15.43
CA ARG A 72 6.49 -17.09 15.76
C ARG A 72 7.24 -15.87 16.27
N LYS A 73 8.00 -16.05 17.35
CA LYS A 73 8.94 -15.02 17.78
C LYS A 73 9.97 -14.80 16.68
N TRP A 74 10.35 -13.54 16.39
CA TRP A 74 11.19 -13.17 15.27
C TRP A 74 12.49 -13.98 15.15
N TRP A 75 13.12 -14.34 16.28
CA TRP A 75 14.32 -15.16 16.29
C TRP A 75 14.09 -16.59 15.84
N GLN A 76 12.90 -17.17 16.09
CA GLN A 76 12.53 -18.49 15.58
C GLN A 76 12.37 -18.45 14.05
N SER A 77 11.80 -17.39 13.53
CA SER A 77 11.66 -17.17 12.08
C SER A 77 13.02 -16.96 11.43
N LYS A 78 13.87 -16.12 12.02
CA LYS A 78 15.24 -15.87 11.55
C LYS A 78 16.08 -17.14 11.48
N TYR A 79 15.90 -18.07 12.41
CA TYR A 79 16.66 -19.33 12.42
C TYR A 79 16.14 -20.37 11.44
N ASN A 80 14.85 -20.35 11.12
CA ASN A 80 14.20 -21.42 10.36
C ASN A 80 13.96 -21.09 8.88
N LEU A 81 13.87 -19.81 8.50
CA LEU A 81 13.68 -19.45 7.10
C LEU A 81 14.96 -19.62 6.30
N THR A 82 14.82 -20.14 5.09
CA THR A 82 15.88 -20.08 4.08
C THR A 82 15.91 -18.68 3.46
N ILE A 83 17.04 -18.30 2.90
CA ILE A 83 17.16 -17.04 2.15
C ILE A 83 16.22 -17.01 0.95
N TRP A 84 15.92 -18.19 0.35
CA TRP A 84 14.96 -18.29 -0.76
C TRP A 84 13.54 -18.00 -0.33
N GLU A 85 13.10 -18.53 0.81
CA GLU A 85 11.77 -18.22 1.37
C GLU A 85 11.61 -16.73 1.69
N VAL A 86 12.68 -16.08 2.17
CA VAL A 86 12.68 -14.63 2.39
C VAL A 86 12.59 -13.88 1.07
N ALA A 87 13.35 -14.29 0.05
CA ALA A 87 13.30 -13.65 -1.28
C ALA A 87 11.91 -13.75 -1.92
N ILE A 88 11.25 -14.91 -1.81
CA ILE A 88 9.87 -15.10 -2.30
C ILE A 88 8.91 -14.12 -1.60
N ARG A 89 9.01 -13.99 -0.28
CA ARG A 89 8.15 -13.08 0.51
C ARG A 89 8.36 -11.62 0.14
N LEU A 90 9.62 -11.22 -0.01
CA LEU A 90 9.96 -9.85 -0.45
C LEU A 90 9.42 -9.57 -1.85
N LYS A 91 9.59 -10.51 -2.79
CA LYS A 91 9.04 -10.36 -4.15
C LYS A 91 7.52 -10.24 -4.16
N TRP A 92 6.85 -11.11 -3.41
CA TRP A 92 5.40 -11.03 -3.24
C TRP A 92 4.99 -9.67 -2.67
N LEU A 93 5.65 -9.21 -1.60
CA LEU A 93 5.35 -7.95 -0.95
C LEU A 93 5.54 -6.75 -1.90
N MET A 94 6.64 -6.73 -2.65
CA MET A 94 6.89 -5.68 -3.65
C MET A 94 5.79 -5.63 -4.70
N ARG A 95 5.35 -6.80 -5.19
CA ARG A 95 4.24 -6.91 -6.15
C ARG A 95 2.92 -6.36 -5.57
N GLU A 96 2.59 -6.75 -4.35
CA GLU A 96 1.36 -6.31 -3.69
C GLU A 96 1.38 -4.80 -3.39
N MET A 97 2.52 -4.26 -2.95
CA MET A 97 2.69 -2.83 -2.72
C MET A 97 2.61 -2.04 -4.04
N GLU A 98 3.18 -2.55 -5.12
CA GLU A 98 3.06 -1.95 -6.45
C GLU A 98 1.60 -1.94 -6.93
N TRP A 99 0.86 -3.02 -6.69
CA TRP A 99 -0.56 -3.07 -7.00
C TRP A 99 -1.35 -2.02 -6.20
N VAL A 100 -1.12 -1.91 -4.90
CA VAL A 100 -1.75 -0.89 -4.05
C VAL A 100 -1.38 0.52 -4.53
N GLY A 101 -0.11 0.76 -4.86
CA GLY A 101 0.36 2.04 -5.41
C GLY A 101 -0.38 2.40 -6.69
N LYS A 102 -0.40 1.51 -7.68
CA LYS A 102 -1.15 1.71 -8.95
C LYS A 102 -2.64 1.96 -8.71
N TYR A 103 -3.22 1.30 -7.73
CA TYR A 103 -4.61 1.53 -7.38
C TYR A 103 -4.81 2.96 -6.84
N PHE A 104 -3.96 3.44 -5.93
CA PHE A 104 -4.01 4.81 -5.43
C PHE A 104 -3.79 5.83 -6.56
N ASP A 105 -2.83 5.60 -7.45
CA ASP A 105 -2.60 6.47 -8.60
C ASP A 105 -3.84 6.56 -9.50
N SER A 106 -4.59 5.47 -9.66
CA SER A 106 -5.85 5.45 -10.41
C SER A 106 -6.98 6.26 -9.76
N LEU A 107 -6.89 6.47 -8.45
CA LEU A 107 -7.84 7.29 -7.68
C LEU A 107 -7.48 8.78 -7.70
N GLU A 108 -6.32 9.15 -8.25
CA GLU A 108 -5.91 10.54 -8.30
C GLU A 108 -6.85 11.35 -9.17
N VAL A 109 -7.39 12.42 -8.61
CA VAL A 109 -8.19 13.41 -9.32
C VAL A 109 -7.28 14.58 -9.64
N LYS A 110 -7.01 14.82 -10.93
CA LYS A 110 -6.23 15.99 -11.34
C LYS A 110 -6.91 17.25 -10.79
N GLN A 111 -6.15 18.00 -10.00
CA GLN A 111 -6.57 19.31 -9.51
C GLN A 111 -6.57 20.30 -10.67
N ASP A 112 -7.58 21.16 -10.72
CA ASP A 112 -7.52 22.32 -11.58
C ASP A 112 -6.59 23.41 -10.99
N ASN A 113 -6.34 24.48 -11.75
CA ASN A 113 -5.42 25.53 -11.32
C ASN A 113 -5.91 26.25 -10.07
N ASP A 114 -7.22 26.38 -9.87
CA ASP A 114 -7.79 27.10 -8.73
C ASP A 114 -7.75 26.22 -7.48
N GLU A 115 -8.04 24.93 -7.61
CA GLU A 115 -7.88 23.93 -6.54
C GLU A 115 -6.42 23.83 -6.08
N ARG A 116 -5.47 23.85 -7.03
CA ARG A 116 -4.04 23.82 -6.71
C ARG A 116 -3.63 25.05 -5.91
N LYS A 117 -4.04 26.26 -6.35
CA LYS A 117 -3.78 27.49 -5.62
C LYS A 117 -4.42 27.48 -4.23
N ALA A 118 -5.65 26.99 -4.11
CA ALA A 118 -6.33 26.87 -2.83
C ALA A 118 -5.64 25.91 -1.86
N SER A 119 -4.94 24.92 -2.37
CA SER A 119 -4.22 23.90 -1.56
C SER A 119 -2.79 24.29 -1.17
N GLU A 120 -2.18 25.31 -1.82
CA GLU A 120 -0.77 25.68 -1.64
C GLU A 120 -0.36 25.99 -0.19
N ASN A 121 -1.29 26.55 0.60
CA ASN A 121 -1.02 26.93 2.01
C ASN A 121 -1.59 25.94 3.03
N ILE A 122 -2.11 24.81 2.59
CA ILE A 122 -2.68 23.82 3.50
C ILE A 122 -1.60 22.83 3.95
N LYS A 123 -1.37 22.76 5.27
CA LYS A 123 -0.51 21.71 5.85
C LYS A 123 -1.32 20.41 5.92
N TRP A 124 -1.02 19.52 5.00
CA TRP A 124 -1.64 18.21 4.98
C TRP A 124 -1.05 17.28 6.05
N ASN A 125 -1.87 16.45 6.64
CA ASN A 125 -1.40 15.36 7.49
C ASN A 125 -0.55 14.38 6.67
N SER A 126 0.25 13.55 7.36
CA SER A 126 0.92 12.45 6.67
C SER A 126 -0.10 11.56 5.96
N PRO A 127 0.26 10.90 4.84
CA PRO A 127 -0.66 10.02 4.11
C PRO A 127 -1.33 8.99 5.01
N TYR A 128 -0.61 8.43 5.97
CA TYR A 128 -1.12 7.42 6.90
C TYR A 128 -2.15 7.98 7.90
N ILE A 129 -1.89 9.16 8.47
CA ILE A 129 -2.86 9.84 9.35
C ILE A 129 -4.11 10.20 8.54
N SER A 130 -3.95 10.67 7.32
CA SER A 130 -5.07 10.98 6.42
C SER A 130 -5.91 9.73 6.11
N MET A 131 -5.28 8.56 5.92
CA MET A 131 -5.99 7.28 5.78
C MET A 131 -6.84 6.95 7.00
N LEU A 132 -6.27 7.06 8.19
CA LEU A 132 -6.95 6.73 9.44
C LEU A 132 -8.10 7.70 9.72
N LEU A 133 -7.90 9.00 9.54
CA LEU A 133 -8.96 10.02 9.68
C LEU A 133 -10.11 9.79 8.71
N TYR A 134 -9.79 9.45 7.45
CA TYR A 134 -10.80 9.09 6.47
C TYR A 134 -11.58 7.84 6.89
N ALA A 135 -10.87 6.78 7.29
CA ALA A 135 -11.47 5.54 7.71
C ALA A 135 -12.33 5.74 8.97
N GLN A 136 -11.85 6.52 9.93
CA GLN A 136 -12.62 6.87 11.13
C GLN A 136 -13.96 7.50 10.77
N LYS A 137 -13.94 8.52 9.91
CA LYS A 137 -15.14 9.23 9.48
C LYS A 137 -16.06 8.35 8.63
N ARG A 138 -15.52 7.66 7.63
CA ARG A 138 -16.30 6.89 6.65
C ARG A 138 -16.97 5.66 7.25
N PHE A 139 -16.30 5.00 8.19
CA PHE A 139 -16.77 3.77 8.83
C PHE A 139 -17.27 3.98 10.26
N TYR A 140 -17.51 5.24 10.65
CA TYR A 140 -18.05 5.61 11.97
C TYR A 140 -17.25 5.03 13.15
N ARG A 141 -15.92 5.02 13.03
CA ARG A 141 -15.04 4.51 14.07
C ARG A 141 -14.86 5.54 15.19
N THR A 142 -14.80 5.05 16.42
CA THR A 142 -14.78 5.91 17.63
C THR A 142 -13.42 6.57 17.85
N SER A 143 -12.33 5.95 17.36
CA SER A 143 -10.96 6.43 17.52
C SER A 143 -10.12 6.12 16.26
N LEU A 144 -8.92 6.69 16.17
CA LEU A 144 -7.95 6.33 15.12
C LEU A 144 -7.47 4.89 15.28
N GLU A 145 -7.30 4.42 16.52
CA GLU A 145 -6.93 3.03 16.82
C GLU A 145 -8.01 2.05 16.33
N ASP A 146 -9.29 2.39 16.51
CA ASP A 146 -10.39 1.60 15.98
C ASP A 146 -10.43 1.62 14.45
N ALA A 147 -10.04 2.74 13.83
CA ALA A 147 -9.93 2.86 12.38
C ALA A 147 -8.81 1.98 11.78
N GLU A 148 -7.77 1.65 12.54
CA GLU A 148 -6.72 0.71 12.11
C GLU A 148 -7.28 -0.69 11.79
N ASN A 149 -8.39 -1.08 12.41
CA ASN A 149 -9.02 -2.38 12.21
C ASN A 149 -9.90 -2.46 10.95
N VAL A 150 -10.09 -1.37 10.21
CA VAL A 150 -10.83 -1.37 8.95
C VAL A 150 -10.06 -2.17 7.90
N PRO A 151 -10.69 -3.12 7.18
CA PRO A 151 -10.05 -3.83 6.07
C PRO A 151 -9.58 -2.86 4.99
N LEU A 152 -8.38 -3.07 4.48
CA LEU A 152 -7.82 -2.24 3.41
C LEU A 152 -8.69 -2.28 2.14
N SER A 153 -9.29 -3.44 1.84
CA SER A 153 -10.24 -3.58 0.74
C SER A 153 -11.41 -2.60 0.84
N ASP A 154 -12.01 -2.50 2.03
CA ASP A 154 -13.18 -1.65 2.26
C ASP A 154 -12.80 -0.17 2.14
N TYR A 155 -11.64 0.19 2.69
CA TYR A 155 -11.07 1.53 2.51
C TYR A 155 -10.87 1.88 1.02
N LEU A 156 -10.28 0.97 0.24
CA LEU A 156 -10.02 1.20 -1.19
C LEU A 156 -11.32 1.36 -1.98
N VAL A 157 -12.33 0.52 -1.70
CA VAL A 157 -13.67 0.64 -2.31
C VAL A 157 -14.31 1.99 -1.96
N ALA A 158 -14.34 2.37 -0.69
CA ALA A 158 -14.91 3.63 -0.25
C ALA A 158 -14.22 4.85 -0.87
N LYS A 159 -12.88 4.79 -0.99
CA LYS A 159 -12.10 5.84 -1.69
C LYS A 159 -12.44 5.94 -3.16
N LYS A 160 -12.64 4.82 -3.84
CA LYS A 160 -13.06 4.81 -5.23
C LYS A 160 -14.42 5.46 -5.42
N GLU A 161 -15.39 5.11 -4.58
CA GLU A 161 -16.73 5.70 -4.60
C GLU A 161 -16.69 7.23 -4.42
N GLU A 162 -15.87 7.72 -3.47
CA GLU A 162 -15.67 9.16 -3.26
C GLU A 162 -15.12 9.85 -4.51
N VAL A 163 -14.07 9.27 -5.10
CA VAL A 163 -13.42 9.81 -6.30
C VAL A 163 -14.37 9.80 -7.51
N ASP A 164 -15.12 8.72 -7.69
CA ASP A 164 -16.10 8.63 -8.77
C ASP A 164 -17.23 9.65 -8.57
N GLY A 165 -17.65 9.90 -7.32
CA GLY A 165 -18.58 10.97 -6.96
C GLY A 165 -18.04 12.36 -7.32
N ILE A 166 -16.77 12.66 -7.00
CA ILE A 166 -16.13 13.92 -7.35
C ILE A 166 -16.09 14.11 -8.89
N LYS A 167 -15.68 13.07 -9.62
CA LYS A 167 -15.63 13.09 -11.10
C LYS A 167 -17.01 13.34 -11.69
N TYR A 168 -18.04 12.68 -11.16
CA TYR A 168 -19.42 12.90 -11.57
C TYR A 168 -19.87 14.35 -11.36
N GLN A 169 -19.64 14.92 -10.19
CA GLN A 169 -20.00 16.30 -9.88
C GLN A 169 -19.31 17.30 -10.80
N ARG A 170 -18.03 17.11 -11.09
CA ARG A 170 -17.27 17.96 -12.02
C ARG A 170 -17.83 17.89 -13.44
N ASN A 171 -18.16 16.68 -13.91
CA ASN A 171 -18.78 16.51 -15.22
C ASN A 171 -20.13 17.22 -15.30
N LEU A 172 -20.95 17.09 -14.25
CA LEU A 172 -22.25 17.75 -14.16
C LEU A 172 -22.12 19.29 -14.22
N MET A 173 -21.17 19.85 -13.43
CA MET A 173 -20.88 21.30 -13.46
C MET A 173 -20.44 21.77 -14.86
N THR A 174 -19.63 20.97 -15.55
CA THR A 174 -19.16 21.27 -16.90
C THR A 174 -20.32 21.29 -17.90
N ILE A 175 -21.26 20.36 -17.79
CA ILE A 175 -22.48 20.32 -18.63
C ILE A 175 -23.32 21.56 -18.38
N HIS A 176 -23.62 21.87 -17.13
CA HIS A 176 -24.42 23.04 -16.77
C HIS A 176 -23.78 24.35 -17.26
N LYS A 177 -22.45 24.48 -17.14
CA LYS A 177 -21.73 25.64 -17.63
C LYS A 177 -21.91 25.80 -19.14
N LYS A 178 -21.74 24.73 -19.92
CA LYS A 178 -21.95 24.75 -21.38
C LYS A 178 -23.37 25.10 -21.78
N GLU A 179 -24.37 24.54 -21.10
CA GLU A 179 -25.78 24.86 -21.34
C GLU A 179 -26.08 26.34 -21.04
N HIS A 180 -25.54 26.87 -19.96
CA HIS A 180 -25.70 28.28 -19.61
C HIS A 180 -25.05 29.20 -20.66
N GLU A 181 -23.87 28.89 -21.13
CA GLU A 181 -23.17 29.64 -22.18
C GLU A 181 -23.97 29.61 -23.49
N GLN A 182 -24.50 28.44 -23.88
CA GLN A 182 -25.35 28.32 -25.08
C GLN A 182 -26.64 29.16 -24.98
N ARG A 183 -27.26 29.20 -23.80
CA ARG A 183 -28.46 30.05 -23.57
C ARG A 183 -28.15 31.56 -23.65
N ARG A 184 -26.93 31.97 -23.23
CA ARG A 184 -26.49 33.38 -23.36
C ARG A 184 -26.22 33.79 -24.80
N LEU A 185 -25.71 32.87 -25.62
CA LEU A 185 -25.42 33.14 -27.04
C LEU A 185 -26.68 33.17 -27.92
N LYS A 186 -27.81 32.64 -27.42
CA LYS A 186 -29.12 32.63 -28.13
C LYS A 186 -29.99 33.84 -27.80
N LYS A 187 -29.58 34.68 -26.86
CA LYS A 187 -30.19 35.97 -26.55
C LYS A 187 -29.45 37.13 -27.23
#